data_be3e22a5ee746a7345b130c844f9c9d8
#
_entry.id   be3e22a5ee746a7345b130c844f9c9d8
#
_cell.length_a   1.000
_cell.length_b   1.000
_cell.length_c   1.000
_cell.angle_alpha   90.00
_cell.angle_beta   90.00
_cell.angle_gamma   90.00
#
_symmetry.space_group_name_H-M   'P 1'
#
loop_
_entity.id
_entity.type
_entity.pdbx_description
1 polymer ?
#
loop_
_entity_poly.entity_id
_entity_poly.type
_entity_poly.pdbx_seq_one_letter_code
_entity_poly.pdbx_strand_id
1 'polypeptide(L)' 'MTKSQYWRNHNARKLDPEDVIFIRELRKEGLTLQAIADKFDVTKTNVSKIVNFKIWSYVA' A
#
# COMPACT_ATOMS: atom_id res chain seq x y z
N MET A 1 -10.12 -0.38 -16.69
CA MET A 1 -9.84 0.46 -15.51
C MET A 1 -8.43 0.25 -15.03
N THR A 2 -7.74 1.34 -14.73
CA THR A 2 -6.38 1.23 -14.24
C THR A 2 -6.39 0.90 -12.76
N LYS A 3 -5.26 0.38 -12.25
CA LYS A 3 -5.12 0.12 -10.84
C LYS A 3 -5.33 1.36 -10.01
N SER A 4 -4.81 2.45 -10.49
CA SER A 4 -4.92 3.72 -9.83
C SER A 4 -6.38 4.12 -9.60
N GLN A 5 -7.19 3.95 -10.62
CA GLN A 5 -8.61 4.23 -10.53
C GLN A 5 -9.31 3.30 -9.57
N TYR A 6 -8.93 2.04 -9.62
CA TYR A 6 -9.50 1.04 -8.73
C TYR A 6 -9.30 1.43 -7.27
N TRP A 7 -8.06 1.80 -6.93
CA TRP A 7 -7.75 2.17 -5.55
C TRP A 7 -8.50 3.41 -5.11
N ARG A 8 -8.65 4.34 -6.00
CA ARG A 8 -9.35 5.57 -5.68
C ARG A 8 -10.81 5.32 -5.32
N ASN A 9 -11.44 4.42 -6.05
CA ASN A 9 -12.84 4.13 -5.84
C ASN A 9 -13.09 3.10 -4.76
N HIS A 10 -12.07 2.34 -4.45
CA HIS A 10 -12.16 1.25 -3.53
C HIS A 10 -11.77 1.76 -2.17
N ASN A 11 -12.49 2.14 -1.34
CA ASN A 11 -12.20 2.75 -0.06
C ASN A 11 -10.79 2.47 0.43
N ALA A 12 -9.97 3.48 0.34
CA ALA A 12 -8.55 3.35 0.62
C ALA A 12 -8.24 3.01 2.06
N ARG A 13 -9.13 3.27 2.99
CA ARG A 13 -8.85 2.98 4.38
C ARG A 13 -8.98 1.51 4.72
N LYS A 14 -9.49 0.74 3.79
CA LYS A 14 -9.67 -0.67 4.03
C LYS A 14 -8.84 -1.45 3.03
N LEU A 15 -7.63 -1.73 3.42
CA LEU A 15 -6.71 -2.46 2.57
C LEU A 15 -7.03 -3.95 2.60
N ASP A 16 -6.71 -4.63 1.53
CA ASP A 16 -6.82 -6.09 1.50
C ASP A 16 -5.45 -6.67 1.17
N PRO A 17 -5.31 -7.99 1.19
CA PRO A 17 -3.98 -8.60 0.97
C PRO A 17 -3.33 -8.20 -0.35
N GLU A 18 -4.12 -8.03 -1.40
CA GLU A 18 -3.56 -7.61 -2.69
C GLU A 18 -2.95 -6.24 -2.61
N ASP A 19 -3.60 -5.34 -1.88
CA ASP A 19 -3.07 -4.01 -1.69
C ASP A 19 -1.72 -4.05 -1.00
N VAL A 20 -1.64 -4.91 0.00
CA VAL A 20 -0.42 -5.04 0.78
C VAL A 20 0.73 -5.53 -0.09
N ILE A 21 0.46 -6.53 -0.91
CA ILE A 21 1.47 -7.05 -1.82
C ILE A 21 1.94 -5.96 -2.77
N PHE A 22 1.00 -5.21 -3.31
CA PHE A 22 1.31 -4.15 -4.24
C PHE A 22 2.14 -3.04 -3.58
N ILE A 23 1.77 -2.68 -2.36
CA ILE A 23 2.52 -1.69 -1.61
C ILE A 23 3.98 -2.12 -1.44
N ARG A 24 4.19 -3.38 -1.09
CA ARG A 24 5.53 -3.90 -0.90
C ARG A 24 6.32 -3.92 -2.21
N GLU A 25 5.64 -4.23 -3.31
CA GLU A 25 6.29 -4.22 -4.62
C GLU A 25 6.73 -2.81 -5.00
N LEU A 26 5.88 -1.84 -4.77
CA LEU A 26 6.22 -0.46 -5.09
C LEU A 26 7.42 0.01 -4.28
N ARG A 27 7.49 -0.40 -3.04
CA ARG A 27 8.63 -0.03 -2.21
C ARG A 27 9.92 -0.65 -2.75
N LYS A 28 9.85 -1.87 -3.22
CA LYS A 28 11.00 -2.53 -3.84
C LYS A 28 11.47 -1.81 -5.08
N GLU A 29 10.54 -1.21 -5.80
CA GLU A 29 10.87 -0.48 -7.02
C GLU A 29 11.45 0.90 -6.75
N GLY A 30 11.52 1.28 -5.49
CA GLY A 30 12.19 2.51 -5.13
C GLY A 30 11.29 3.68 -4.79
N LEU A 31 9.98 3.48 -4.76
CA LEU A 31 9.09 4.57 -4.38
C LEU A 31 9.28 4.90 -2.91
N THR A 32 9.12 6.18 -2.58
CA THR A 32 9.19 6.58 -1.19
C THR A 32 7.93 6.17 -0.47
N LEU A 33 8.03 6.10 0.85
CA LEU A 33 6.85 5.76 1.66
C LEU A 33 5.73 6.77 1.45
N GLN A 34 6.09 8.04 1.31
CA GLN A 34 5.10 9.08 1.10
C GLN A 34 4.40 8.92 -0.25
N ALA A 35 5.16 8.58 -1.28
CA ALA A 35 4.57 8.39 -2.60
C ALA A 35 3.58 7.23 -2.59
N ILE A 36 3.94 6.15 -1.90
CA ILE A 36 3.05 5.00 -1.80
C ILE A 36 1.81 5.35 -0.98
N ALA A 37 2.00 6.07 0.12
CA ALA A 37 0.89 6.48 0.97
C ALA A 37 -0.11 7.31 0.18
N ASP A 38 0.39 8.21 -0.65
CA ASP A 38 -0.47 9.05 -1.47
C ASP A 38 -1.26 8.24 -2.48
N LYS A 39 -0.64 7.21 -3.04
CA LYS A 39 -1.31 6.37 -4.02
C LYS A 39 -2.48 5.62 -3.41
N PHE A 40 -2.34 5.20 -2.17
CA PHE A 40 -3.34 4.37 -1.51
C PHE A 40 -4.20 5.17 -0.54
N ASP A 41 -3.94 6.47 -0.43
CA ASP A 41 -4.70 7.35 0.45
C ASP A 41 -4.66 6.86 1.90
N VAL A 42 -3.48 6.45 2.32
CA VAL A 42 -3.24 6.01 3.69
C VAL A 42 -2.09 6.84 4.26
N THR A 43 -1.80 6.64 5.53
CA THR A 43 -0.72 7.39 6.15
C THR A 43 0.63 6.76 5.85
N LYS A 44 1.65 7.59 5.86
CA LYS A 44 3.02 7.13 5.68
C LYS A 44 3.39 6.13 6.77
N THR A 45 2.92 6.34 7.98
CA THR A 45 3.17 5.44 9.09
C THR A 45 2.63 4.05 8.79
N ASN A 46 1.42 3.98 8.22
CA ASN A 46 0.83 2.71 7.85
C ASN A 46 1.65 2.01 6.80
N VAL A 47 2.09 2.74 5.78
CA VAL A 47 2.91 2.16 4.72
C VAL A 47 4.20 1.60 5.32
N SER A 48 4.81 2.35 6.22
CA SER A 48 6.03 1.90 6.87
C SER A 48 5.82 0.59 7.60
N LYS A 49 4.73 0.48 8.33
CA LYS A 49 4.43 -0.76 9.04
C LYS A 49 4.19 -1.93 8.09
N ILE A 50 3.55 -1.65 6.97
CA ILE A 50 3.28 -2.69 5.97
C ILE A 50 4.57 -3.18 5.33
N VAL A 51 5.43 -2.27 4.89
CA VAL A 51 6.66 -2.68 4.20
C VAL A 51 7.66 -3.33 5.14
N ASN A 52 7.55 -3.06 6.42
CA ASN A 52 8.42 -3.66 7.42
C ASN A 52 7.80 -4.89 8.09
N PHE A 53 6.68 -5.34 7.56
CA PHE A 53 5.98 -6.54 8.06
C PHE A 53 5.54 -6.43 9.52
N LYS A 54 5.31 -5.23 9.98
CA LYS A 54 4.81 -5.04 11.34
C LYS A 54 3.32 -5.33 11.43
N ILE A 55 2.60 -5.02 10.36
CA ILE A 55 1.21 -5.42 10.23
C ILE A 55 1.11 -6.17 8.91
N TRP A 56 0.07 -6.94 8.76
CA TRP A 56 -0.10 -7.80 7.59
C TRP A 56 1.09 -8.75 7.44
N SER A 57 1.63 -9.20 8.56
CA SER A 57 2.85 -10.00 8.54
C SER A 57 2.65 -11.35 7.91
N TYR A 58 1.41 -11.83 7.88
CA TYR A 58 1.10 -13.13 7.31
C TYR A 58 0.90 -13.09 5.79
N VAL A 59 0.97 -11.91 5.20
CA VAL A 59 0.87 -11.76 3.75
C VAL A 59 2.27 -11.72 3.17
N ALA A 60 2.53 -12.61 2.23
CA ALA A 60 3.86 -12.76 1.64
C ALA A 60 4.27 -11.57 0.77
#